data_4ca2d9dcb3e5783dae48174650007fbc
#
_entry.id   4ca2d9dcb3e5783dae48174650007fbc
#
_cell.length_a   1.000
_cell.length_b   1.000
_cell.length_c   1.000
_cell.angle_alpha   90.00
_cell.angle_beta   90.00
_cell.angle_gamma   90.00
#
_symmetry.space_group_name_H-M   'P 1'
#
loop_
_entity.id
_entity.type
_entity.pdbx_description
1 polymer ?
#
loop_
_entity_poly.entity_id
_entity_poly.type
_entity_poly.pdbx_seq_one_letter_code
_entity_poly.pdbx_strand_id
1 'polypeptide(L)'
;MLGNFDETVSVKDFLHHADTGIGTYAGLDGVAYKATGEFKTMHVRSYFASQKPYPTLSEVAKNQQEFHFANTYGTVIAVWCPQYVNGINLPGWHFHYLSDDKTQGSHILGLSADHLTVKVNQIERFDLTLPRNPEFAQRDLCEDLSAKTAAVEGVKK
;
A
#
# COMPACT_ATOMS: atom_id res chain seq x y z
N MET A 1 -5.16 10.48 9.99
CA MET A 1 -3.81 11.02 9.74
C MET A 1 -2.82 10.00 10.23
N LEU A 2 -1.81 9.67 9.45
CA LEU A 2 -0.63 8.97 9.96
C LEU A 2 0.02 9.91 10.98
N GLY A 3 0.31 9.42 12.18
CA GLY A 3 0.92 10.20 13.28
C GLY A 3 2.35 10.64 12.95
N ASN A 4 3.07 11.12 13.94
CA ASN A 4 4.47 11.47 13.78
C ASN A 4 5.32 10.21 13.59
N PHE A 5 6.24 10.25 12.64
CA PHE A 5 7.22 9.18 12.43
C PHE A 5 8.46 9.49 13.28
N ASP A 6 8.49 8.95 14.48
CA ASP A 6 9.49 9.35 15.49
C ASP A 6 10.67 8.38 15.59
N GLU A 7 10.51 7.12 15.16
CA GLU A 7 11.55 6.11 15.25
C GLU A 7 12.22 5.87 13.90
N THR A 8 13.54 5.68 13.90
CA THR A 8 14.34 5.37 12.70
C THR A 8 14.62 3.88 12.64
N VAL A 9 14.38 3.27 11.49
CA VAL A 9 14.56 1.83 11.22
C VAL A 9 15.65 1.65 10.18
N SER A 10 16.37 0.53 10.24
CA SER A 10 17.37 0.23 9.23
C SER A 10 16.74 -0.05 7.84
N VAL A 11 17.45 0.33 6.79
CA VAL A 11 17.03 0.03 5.41
C VAL A 11 16.87 -1.47 5.20
N LYS A 12 17.75 -2.26 5.79
CA LYS A 12 17.73 -3.73 5.70
C LYS A 12 16.44 -4.31 6.29
N ASP A 13 16.02 -3.85 7.45
CA ASP A 13 14.79 -4.32 8.10
C ASP A 13 13.56 -3.89 7.30
N PHE A 14 13.54 -2.64 6.80
CA PHE A 14 12.47 -2.17 5.93
C PHE A 14 12.33 -3.01 4.65
N LEU A 15 13.44 -3.28 3.94
CA LEU A 15 13.43 -4.10 2.73
C LEU A 15 13.07 -5.56 3.04
N HIS A 16 13.55 -6.11 4.16
CA HIS A 16 13.17 -7.44 4.60
C HIS A 16 11.67 -7.56 4.85
N HIS A 17 11.07 -6.58 5.50
CA HIS A 17 9.61 -6.53 5.70
C HIS A 17 8.85 -6.40 4.38
N ALA A 18 9.36 -5.60 3.45
CA ALA A 18 8.77 -5.45 2.11
C ALA A 18 8.78 -6.76 1.32
N ASP A 19 9.90 -7.51 1.38
CA ASP A 19 10.07 -8.76 0.63
C ASP A 19 9.32 -9.94 1.24
N THR A 20 9.28 -10.04 2.57
CA THR A 20 8.72 -11.20 3.27
C THR A 20 7.25 -11.07 3.58
N GLY A 21 6.72 -9.85 3.55
CA GLY A 21 5.35 -9.56 3.99
C GLY A 21 5.11 -9.79 5.50
N ILE A 22 6.19 -10.03 6.26
CA ILE A 22 6.13 -10.28 7.71
C ILE A 22 6.39 -8.97 8.44
N GLY A 23 5.36 -8.41 9.04
CA GLY A 23 5.49 -7.34 10.01
C GLY A 23 5.85 -7.92 11.38
N THR A 24 7.12 -7.84 11.78
CA THR A 24 7.59 -8.30 13.09
C THR A 24 7.65 -7.19 14.12
N TYR A 25 6.71 -6.27 14.13
CA TYR A 25 6.45 -5.54 15.34
C TYR A 25 5.63 -6.46 16.25
N ALA A 26 6.21 -6.84 17.40
CA ALA A 26 5.60 -7.72 18.38
C ALA A 26 4.39 -7.03 19.02
N GLY A 27 3.27 -7.04 18.32
CA GLY A 27 2.04 -6.44 18.78
C GLY A 27 0.94 -6.62 17.74
N LEU A 28 -0.30 -6.51 18.18
CA LEU A 28 -1.50 -6.62 17.34
C LEU A 28 -1.81 -5.33 16.58
N ASP A 29 -0.88 -4.36 16.60
CA ASP A 29 -1.11 -3.00 16.11
C ASP A 29 -0.66 -2.84 14.66
N GLY A 30 -1.30 -1.94 13.92
CA GLY A 30 -0.86 -1.56 12.59
C GLY A 30 0.43 -0.72 12.64
N VAL A 31 1.23 -0.79 11.58
CA VAL A 31 2.50 -0.03 11.47
C VAL A 31 2.54 0.72 10.15
N ALA A 32 3.03 1.96 10.19
CA ALA A 32 3.31 2.74 9.00
C ALA A 32 4.82 3.04 8.90
N TYR A 33 5.39 2.85 7.70
CA TYR A 33 6.73 3.27 7.36
C TYR A 33 6.71 4.44 6.38
N LYS A 34 7.66 5.35 6.56
CA LYS A 34 8.03 6.37 5.58
C LYS A 34 9.50 6.19 5.22
N ALA A 35 9.79 5.77 4.00
CA ALA A 35 11.14 5.64 3.48
C ALA A 35 11.41 6.72 2.42
N THR A 36 12.49 7.47 2.59
CA THR A 36 12.88 8.55 1.66
C THR A 36 14.33 8.37 1.22
N GLY A 37 14.61 8.64 -0.05
CA GLY A 37 15.95 8.57 -0.61
C GLY A 37 15.97 8.12 -2.06
N GLU A 38 17.10 7.54 -2.45
CA GLU A 38 17.32 7.03 -3.80
C GLU A 38 16.93 5.55 -3.88
N PHE A 39 16.10 5.22 -4.86
CA PHE A 39 15.72 3.86 -5.21
C PHE A 39 16.44 3.46 -6.50
N LYS A 40 17.23 2.37 -6.45
CA LYS A 40 17.90 1.81 -7.64
C LYS A 40 16.91 1.34 -8.67
N THR A 41 15.89 0.64 -8.21
CA THR A 41 14.77 0.17 -9.02
C THR A 41 13.47 0.44 -8.29
N MET A 42 12.46 0.85 -9.05
CA MET A 42 11.11 1.02 -8.58
C MET A 42 10.15 0.46 -9.62
N HIS A 43 9.44 -0.61 -9.26
CA HIS A 43 8.43 -1.23 -10.09
C HIS A 43 7.05 -0.92 -9.49
N VAL A 44 6.22 -0.23 -10.24
CA VAL A 44 4.90 0.20 -9.79
C VAL A 44 3.83 -0.14 -10.82
N ARG A 45 2.58 -0.16 -10.37
CA ARG A 45 1.41 -0.34 -11.24
C ARG A 45 0.41 0.78 -11.05
N SER A 46 -0.33 1.08 -12.11
CA SER A 46 -1.48 1.98 -12.08
C SER A 46 -2.61 1.44 -12.94
N TYR A 47 -3.77 2.08 -12.86
CA TYR A 47 -4.95 1.73 -13.63
C TYR A 47 -5.35 2.87 -14.55
N PHE A 48 -5.96 2.52 -15.70
CA PHE A 48 -6.56 3.52 -16.57
C PHE A 48 -7.78 4.15 -15.92
N ALA A 49 -8.01 5.42 -16.26
CA ALA A 49 -9.24 6.10 -15.89
C ALA A 49 -10.45 5.36 -16.48
N SER A 50 -11.46 5.14 -15.67
CA SER A 50 -12.70 4.50 -16.05
C SER A 50 -13.87 5.48 -16.03
N GLN A 51 -14.90 5.22 -16.83
CA GLN A 51 -16.14 5.97 -16.86
C GLN A 51 -17.25 5.22 -16.10
N LYS A 52 -18.29 5.96 -15.70
CA LYS A 52 -19.50 5.35 -15.09
C LYS A 52 -20.27 4.51 -16.11
N PRO A 53 -20.83 3.35 -15.68
CA PRO A 53 -20.68 2.73 -14.36
C PRO A 53 -19.27 2.22 -14.15
N TYR A 54 -18.66 2.53 -12.98
CA TYR A 54 -17.27 2.13 -12.69
C TYR A 54 -17.18 0.62 -12.58
N PRO A 55 -16.20 0.00 -13.27
CA PRO A 55 -15.91 -1.42 -13.08
C PRO A 55 -15.36 -1.70 -11.68
N THR A 56 -15.43 -2.96 -11.27
CA THR A 56 -14.83 -3.41 -10.02
C THR A 56 -13.29 -3.34 -10.07
N LEU A 57 -12.64 -3.28 -8.92
CA LEU A 57 -11.18 -3.28 -8.84
C LEU A 57 -10.58 -4.52 -9.53
N SER A 58 -11.20 -5.69 -9.37
CA SER A 58 -10.76 -6.92 -9.99
C SER A 58 -10.87 -6.93 -11.53
N GLU A 59 -11.77 -6.13 -12.09
CA GLU A 59 -11.89 -5.96 -13.53
C GLU A 59 -10.82 -5.01 -14.07
N VAL A 60 -10.61 -3.86 -13.44
CA VAL A 60 -9.56 -2.91 -13.88
C VAL A 60 -8.16 -3.47 -13.71
N ALA A 61 -7.93 -4.32 -12.72
CA ALA A 61 -6.64 -4.95 -12.47
C ALA A 61 -6.17 -5.88 -13.60
N LYS A 62 -7.10 -6.41 -14.41
CA LYS A 62 -6.74 -7.22 -15.58
C LYS A 62 -5.99 -6.43 -16.67
N ASN A 63 -6.17 -5.12 -16.69
CA ASN A 63 -5.58 -4.19 -17.65
C ASN A 63 -4.69 -3.15 -16.98
N GLN A 64 -4.05 -3.52 -15.86
CA GLN A 64 -3.12 -2.62 -15.17
C GLN A 64 -1.93 -2.27 -16.07
N GLN A 65 -1.43 -1.05 -15.91
CA GLN A 65 -0.14 -0.64 -16.48
C GLN A 65 0.95 -0.76 -15.42
N GLU A 66 2.08 -1.32 -15.83
CA GLU A 66 3.28 -1.43 -15.00
C GLU A 66 4.37 -0.49 -15.52
N PHE A 67 5.07 0.16 -14.59
CA PHE A 67 6.14 1.10 -14.88
C PHE A 67 7.38 0.71 -14.10
N HIS A 68 8.53 0.85 -14.74
CA HIS A 68 9.84 0.59 -14.15
C HIS A 68 10.66 1.86 -14.19
N PHE A 69 11.10 2.31 -13.02
CA PHE A 69 11.98 3.45 -12.87
C PHE A 69 13.32 2.98 -12.30
N ALA A 70 14.39 3.60 -12.74
CA ALA A 70 15.73 3.35 -12.24
C ALA A 70 16.37 4.66 -11.74
N ASN A 71 17.13 4.55 -10.64
CA ASN A 71 17.85 5.68 -10.02
C ASN A 71 16.92 6.87 -9.77
N THR A 72 15.77 6.61 -9.13
CA THR A 72 14.74 7.60 -8.86
C THR A 72 14.75 8.00 -7.40
N TYR A 73 14.53 9.30 -7.13
CA TYR A 73 14.45 9.85 -5.78
C TYR A 73 12.99 10.09 -5.39
N GLY A 74 12.66 9.76 -4.14
CA GLY A 74 11.29 9.95 -3.70
C GLY A 74 11.00 9.40 -2.32
N THR A 75 9.70 9.25 -2.07
CA THR A 75 9.14 8.77 -0.81
C THR A 75 8.28 7.53 -1.03
N VAL A 76 8.51 6.52 -0.23
CA VAL A 76 7.62 5.37 -0.06
C VAL A 76 6.85 5.52 1.23
N ILE A 77 5.55 5.34 1.18
CA ILE A 77 4.69 5.09 2.34
C ILE A 77 4.24 3.64 2.28
N ALA A 78 4.51 2.91 3.35
CA ALA A 78 4.08 1.54 3.53
C ALA A 78 3.22 1.43 4.78
N VAL A 79 2.11 0.72 4.69
CA VAL A 79 1.23 0.44 5.82
C VAL A 79 1.09 -1.06 5.96
N TRP A 80 1.34 -1.57 7.15
CA TRP A 80 1.01 -2.94 7.51
C TRP A 80 -0.24 -2.96 8.41
N CYS A 81 -1.20 -3.77 8.03
CA CYS A 81 -2.43 -3.93 8.80
C CYS A 81 -2.58 -5.36 9.30
N PRO A 82 -2.96 -5.54 10.59
CA PRO A 82 -3.24 -6.85 11.15
C PRO A 82 -4.45 -7.54 10.52
N GLN A 83 -4.55 -8.86 10.69
CA GLN A 83 -5.65 -9.66 10.14
C GLN A 83 -7.04 -9.24 10.63
N TYR A 84 -7.15 -8.66 11.83
CA TYR A 84 -8.46 -8.26 12.37
C TYR A 84 -9.14 -7.12 11.62
N VAL A 85 -8.41 -6.37 10.74
CA VAL A 85 -9.03 -5.33 9.90
C VAL A 85 -9.64 -5.88 8.61
N ASN A 86 -9.57 -7.20 8.39
CA ASN A 86 -10.12 -7.82 7.18
C ASN A 86 -11.61 -7.47 6.99
N GLY A 87 -11.99 -7.11 5.77
CA GLY A 87 -13.34 -6.66 5.43
C GLY A 87 -13.58 -5.15 5.62
N ILE A 88 -12.69 -4.44 6.33
CA ILE A 88 -12.74 -2.98 6.51
C ILE A 88 -11.55 -2.31 5.81
N ASN A 89 -10.39 -2.94 5.91
CA ASN A 89 -9.17 -2.53 5.24
C ASN A 89 -8.43 -3.77 4.72
N LEU A 90 -7.29 -3.58 4.08
CA LEU A 90 -6.46 -4.63 3.53
C LEU A 90 -5.47 -5.14 4.59
N PRO A 91 -5.56 -6.43 5.04
CA PRO A 91 -4.53 -7.02 5.88
C PRO A 91 -3.21 -7.19 5.13
N GLY A 92 -2.09 -7.08 5.86
CA GLY A 92 -0.75 -7.20 5.32
C GLY A 92 -0.17 -5.87 4.87
N TRP A 93 0.85 -5.92 4.03
CA TRP A 93 1.56 -4.76 3.53
C TRP A 93 0.88 -4.12 2.33
N HIS A 94 0.85 -2.78 2.33
CA HIS A 94 0.41 -1.95 1.23
C HIS A 94 1.39 -0.80 1.03
N PHE A 95 2.01 -0.74 -0.16
CA PHE A 95 3.09 0.19 -0.47
C PHE A 95 2.72 1.14 -1.60
N HIS A 96 3.02 2.42 -1.41
CA HIS A 96 2.91 3.45 -2.44
C HIS A 96 4.18 4.28 -2.55
N TYR A 97 4.53 4.65 -3.77
CA TYR A 97 5.66 5.50 -4.11
C TYR A 97 5.21 6.83 -4.71
N LEU A 98 5.97 7.89 -4.42
CA LEU A 98 5.89 9.18 -5.10
C LEU A 98 7.31 9.74 -5.25
N SER A 99 7.72 10.06 -6.50
CA SER A 99 8.98 10.74 -6.78
C SER A 99 8.99 12.19 -6.26
N ASP A 100 10.18 12.73 -5.99
CA ASP A 100 10.33 14.08 -5.45
C ASP A 100 9.81 15.16 -6.43
N ASP A 101 9.96 14.93 -7.73
CA ASP A 101 9.42 15.80 -8.80
C ASP A 101 7.91 15.59 -9.03
N LYS A 102 7.28 14.61 -8.35
CA LYS A 102 5.86 14.26 -8.44
C LYS A 102 5.38 13.79 -9.82
N THR A 103 6.30 13.36 -10.67
CA THR A 103 5.97 12.88 -12.02
C THR A 103 5.80 11.36 -12.07
N GLN A 104 6.33 10.63 -11.09
CA GLN A 104 6.30 9.18 -10.99
C GLN A 104 5.69 8.75 -9.66
N GLY A 105 4.87 7.75 -9.67
CA GLY A 105 4.28 7.21 -8.45
C GLY A 105 3.28 6.11 -8.74
N SER A 106 2.82 5.42 -7.76
CA SER A 106 1.66 4.52 -7.69
C SER A 106 1.91 3.39 -6.68
N HIS A 107 1.10 2.32 -6.78
CA HIS A 107 1.24 1.10 -5.99
C HIS A 107 2.50 0.33 -6.37
N ILE A 108 3.29 -0.06 -5.38
CA ILE A 108 4.58 -0.73 -5.58
C ILE A 108 4.38 -2.24 -5.74
N LEU A 109 5.03 -2.81 -6.76
CA LEU A 109 5.16 -4.25 -6.99
C LEU A 109 6.53 -4.77 -6.59
N GLY A 110 7.56 -3.90 -6.59
CA GLY A 110 8.92 -4.23 -6.19
C GLY A 110 9.79 -2.99 -6.13
N LEU A 111 10.82 -3.03 -5.30
CA LEU A 111 11.78 -1.96 -5.17
C LEU A 111 13.15 -2.49 -4.74
N SER A 112 14.20 -1.72 -5.02
CA SER A 112 15.51 -1.93 -4.43
C SER A 112 16.18 -0.59 -4.10
N ALA A 113 16.92 -0.55 -2.99
CA ALA A 113 17.65 0.62 -2.54
C ALA A 113 18.82 0.20 -1.65
N ASP A 114 19.86 1.05 -1.57
CA ASP A 114 20.99 0.83 -0.66
C ASP A 114 20.90 1.75 0.56
N HIS A 115 20.50 3.00 0.34
CA HIS A 115 20.51 4.03 1.36
C HIS A 115 19.19 4.78 1.36
N LEU A 116 18.41 4.58 2.42
CA LEU A 116 17.17 5.29 2.67
C LEU A 116 17.15 5.84 4.10
N THR A 117 16.46 6.93 4.29
CA THR A 117 16.01 7.33 5.62
C THR A 117 14.64 6.68 5.86
N VAL A 118 14.58 5.73 6.78
CA VAL A 118 13.35 5.00 7.11
C VAL A 118 12.88 5.37 8.50
N LYS A 119 11.65 5.82 8.60
CA LYS A 119 10.96 6.13 9.85
C LYS A 119 9.74 5.26 10.00
N VAL A 120 9.41 4.90 11.24
CA VAL A 120 8.26 4.07 11.57
C VAL A 120 7.31 4.82 12.51
N ASN A 121 6.04 4.50 12.42
CA ASN A 121 5.01 4.93 13.36
C ASN A 121 4.04 3.77 13.62
N GLN A 122 3.73 3.54 14.89
CA GLN A 122 2.69 2.60 15.31
C GLN A 122 1.31 3.24 15.12
N ILE A 123 0.36 2.48 14.57
CA ILE A 123 -1.01 2.94 14.33
C ILE A 123 -1.90 2.40 15.44
N GLU A 124 -2.33 3.28 16.33
CA GLU A 124 -3.19 2.94 17.48
C GLU A 124 -4.67 3.25 17.23
N ARG A 125 -4.97 3.95 16.13
CA ARG A 125 -6.32 4.43 15.86
C ARG A 125 -6.73 4.21 14.40
N PHE A 126 -7.93 3.69 14.22
CA PHE A 126 -8.58 3.53 12.92
C PHE A 126 -9.92 4.28 12.91
N ASP A 127 -10.08 5.22 11.97
CA ASP A 127 -11.31 5.98 11.79
C ASP A 127 -11.99 5.56 10.49
N LEU A 128 -13.19 4.99 10.57
CA LEU A 128 -13.98 4.57 9.42
C LEU A 128 -15.14 5.55 9.18
N THR A 129 -15.19 6.17 8.01
CA THR A 129 -16.32 6.99 7.56
C THR A 129 -16.95 6.35 6.33
N LEU A 130 -18.22 5.95 6.44
CA LEU A 130 -18.95 5.35 5.33
C LEU A 130 -19.58 6.44 4.45
N PRO A 131 -19.62 6.23 3.11
CA PRO A 131 -20.32 7.13 2.20
C PRO A 131 -21.81 7.24 2.55
N ARG A 132 -22.36 8.45 2.46
CA ARG A 132 -23.79 8.72 2.68
C ARG A 132 -24.47 9.10 1.36
N ASN A 133 -24.44 8.20 0.38
CA ASN A 133 -25.09 8.41 -0.91
C ASN A 133 -25.97 7.21 -1.29
N PRO A 134 -26.96 7.40 -2.18
CA PRO A 134 -27.88 6.35 -2.60
C PRO A 134 -27.17 5.16 -3.26
N GLU A 135 -26.09 5.40 -4.00
CA GLU A 135 -25.34 4.36 -4.69
C GLU A 135 -24.69 3.38 -3.71
N PHE A 136 -24.14 3.88 -2.60
CA PHE A 136 -23.57 3.04 -1.56
C PHE A 136 -24.66 2.29 -0.78
N ALA A 137 -25.78 2.97 -0.45
CA ALA A 137 -26.89 2.36 0.30
C ALA A 137 -27.58 1.19 -0.45
N GLN A 138 -27.47 1.15 -1.78
CA GLN A 138 -28.03 0.08 -2.62
C GLN A 138 -27.06 -1.07 -2.90
N ARG A 139 -25.82 -1.02 -2.38
CA ARG A 139 -24.84 -2.09 -2.60
C ARG A 139 -25.14 -3.27 -1.70
N ASP A 140 -25.00 -4.47 -2.25
CA ASP A 140 -24.89 -5.69 -1.46
C ASP A 140 -23.50 -5.72 -0.82
N LEU A 141 -23.45 -5.61 0.51
CA LEU A 141 -22.24 -5.62 1.32
C LEU A 141 -22.05 -6.97 2.04
N CYS A 142 -22.86 -7.99 1.70
CA CYS A 142 -22.79 -9.31 2.31
C CYS A 142 -21.85 -10.26 1.57
N GLU A 143 -21.45 -9.93 0.33
CA GLU A 143 -20.51 -10.75 -0.46
C GLU A 143 -19.11 -10.73 0.17
N ASP A 144 -18.53 -11.92 0.39
CA ASP A 144 -17.11 -12.03 0.75
C ASP A 144 -16.22 -11.76 -0.47
N LEU A 145 -15.57 -10.62 -0.47
CA LEU A 145 -14.67 -10.18 -1.52
C LEU A 145 -13.19 -10.50 -1.23
N SER A 146 -12.88 -11.20 -0.15
CA SER A 146 -11.50 -11.46 0.32
C SER A 146 -10.62 -12.09 -0.76
N ALA A 147 -11.13 -13.09 -1.49
CA ALA A 147 -10.38 -13.75 -2.55
C ALA A 147 -10.12 -12.82 -3.75
N LYS A 148 -11.11 -12.00 -4.14
CA LYS A 148 -10.98 -11.01 -5.22
C LYS A 148 -9.98 -9.91 -4.83
N THR A 149 -10.03 -9.45 -3.59
CA THR A 149 -9.11 -8.45 -3.05
C THR A 149 -7.68 -8.99 -3.00
N ALA A 150 -7.48 -10.19 -2.47
CA ALA A 150 -6.17 -10.84 -2.40
C ALA A 150 -5.55 -11.09 -3.79
N ALA A 151 -6.36 -11.38 -4.80
CA ALA A 151 -5.88 -11.54 -6.18
C ALA A 151 -5.35 -10.25 -6.81
N VAL A 152 -5.83 -9.09 -6.35
CA VAL A 152 -5.43 -7.78 -6.87
C VAL A 152 -4.32 -7.16 -6.03
N GLU A 153 -4.46 -7.22 -4.70
CA GLU A 153 -3.61 -6.50 -3.75
C GLU A 153 -2.60 -7.43 -3.05
N GLY A 154 -2.77 -8.75 -3.16
CA GLY A 154 -1.85 -9.71 -2.57
C GLY A 154 -0.46 -9.62 -3.18
N VAL A 155 0.59 -9.69 -2.34
CA VAL A 155 1.98 -9.83 -2.80
C VAL A 155 2.06 -11.15 -3.58
N LYS A 156 2.34 -11.07 -4.87
CA LYS A 156 2.65 -12.29 -5.64
C LYS A 156 3.94 -12.86 -5.08
N LYS A 157 3.82 -14.03 -4.46
CA LYS A 157 4.98 -14.83 -4.03
C LYS A 157 5.79 -15.31 -5.22
#